data_5e8cac23484dd46844746539927da02c
#
_entry.id   5e8cac23484dd46844746539927da02c
#
_cell.length_a   1.000
_cell.length_b   1.000
_cell.length_c   1.000
_cell.angle_alpha   90.00
_cell.angle_beta   90.00
_cell.angle_gamma   90.00
#
_symmetry.space_group_name_H-M   'P 1'
#
loop_
_entity.id
_entity.type
_entity.pdbx_description
1 polymer ?
#
loop_
_entity_poly.entity_id
_entity_poly.type
_entity_poly.pdbx_seq_one_letter_code
_entity_poly.pdbx_strand_id
1 'polypeptide(L)'
;MVQEPYPDLDDLLEMMGEAGRRLSDIEASEGAAGNISVCLRWPIELRTRFPLMDEFELPRPVPELAGATFLVSGSGRRLREIIDEPVASIGCILVNEGGLSGKLYTAYQHRFERVTSEFNSHLAVHYDQMLANRTNFHAVIHAQPPHVTYLSHIPRYQNEEYLNTHLLRWQPETIINLPEGIGFVPFRIPSSPELMEGTLDALRKHRIVIWAKHGVMARSDVSVKRAADRVEYAETAAKYEYLNLCAGEIGEGLSADEIRAICRTFNVQQNIF
;
A
#
# COMPACT_ATOMS: atom_id res chain seq x y z
N MET A 1 -2.94 8.14 -15.09
CA MET A 1 -3.79 9.26 -14.59
C MET A 1 -5.24 8.83 -14.59
N VAL A 2 -5.97 9.11 -13.52
CA VAL A 2 -7.43 8.99 -13.46
C VAL A 2 -8.03 10.05 -14.36
N GLN A 3 -9.06 9.68 -15.13
CA GLN A 3 -9.75 10.56 -16.09
C GLN A 3 -11.09 11.02 -15.50
N GLU A 4 -11.61 12.14 -15.99
CA GLU A 4 -12.95 12.60 -15.64
C GLU A 4 -14.04 11.63 -16.19
N PRO A 5 -15.16 11.45 -15.47
CA PRO A 5 -15.47 12.08 -14.19
C PRO A 5 -14.60 11.52 -13.05
N TYR A 6 -14.04 12.41 -12.23
CA TYR A 6 -13.25 11.98 -11.06
C TYR A 6 -14.16 11.38 -9.98
N PRO A 7 -13.67 10.37 -9.25
CA PRO A 7 -14.34 9.89 -8.05
C PRO A 7 -14.58 11.04 -7.07
N ASP A 8 -15.76 11.06 -6.50
CA ASP A 8 -16.07 12.00 -5.41
C ASP A 8 -15.56 11.48 -4.04
N LEU A 9 -15.87 12.20 -2.99
CA LEU A 9 -15.42 11.86 -1.63
C LEU A 9 -16.05 10.54 -1.15
N ASP A 10 -17.32 10.31 -1.42
CA ASP A 10 -18.02 9.10 -0.98
C ASP A 10 -17.50 7.87 -1.75
N ASP A 11 -17.26 7.99 -3.05
CA ASP A 11 -16.61 6.95 -3.86
C ASP A 11 -15.23 6.56 -3.28
N LEU A 12 -14.42 7.56 -2.91
CA LEU A 12 -13.09 7.31 -2.35
C LEU A 12 -13.14 6.65 -0.98
N LEU A 13 -14.06 7.06 -0.12
CA LEU A 13 -14.28 6.46 1.20
C LEU A 13 -14.75 5.00 1.07
N GLU A 14 -15.66 4.72 0.14
CA GLU A 14 -16.12 3.37 -0.18
C GLU A 14 -14.95 2.49 -0.67
N MET A 15 -14.16 2.97 -1.63
CA MET A 15 -12.97 2.25 -2.14
C MET A 15 -11.96 1.93 -1.04
N MET A 16 -11.73 2.87 -0.10
CA MET A 16 -10.84 2.63 1.04
C MET A 16 -11.44 1.60 2.01
N GLY A 17 -12.73 1.66 2.26
CA GLY A 17 -13.47 0.72 3.09
C GLY A 17 -13.47 -0.70 2.52
N GLU A 18 -13.74 -0.86 1.22
CA GLU A 18 -13.67 -2.14 0.53
C GLU A 18 -12.27 -2.75 0.58
N ALA A 19 -11.24 -1.95 0.33
CA ALA A 19 -9.85 -2.40 0.44
C ALA A 19 -9.51 -2.86 1.86
N GLY A 20 -9.93 -2.09 2.87
CA GLY A 20 -9.72 -2.43 4.28
C GLY A 20 -10.41 -3.74 4.68
N ARG A 21 -11.65 -3.98 4.20
CA ARG A 21 -12.37 -5.24 4.42
C ARG A 21 -11.65 -6.41 3.77
N ARG A 22 -11.28 -6.31 2.49
CA ARG A 22 -10.57 -7.36 1.76
C ARG A 22 -9.26 -7.76 2.45
N LEU A 23 -8.48 -6.79 2.92
CA LEU A 23 -7.25 -7.05 3.67
C LEU A 23 -7.52 -7.77 5.00
N SER A 24 -8.61 -7.43 5.68
CA SER A 24 -9.03 -8.14 6.90
C SER A 24 -9.49 -9.56 6.61
N ASP A 25 -10.19 -9.79 5.49
CA ASP A 25 -10.68 -11.12 5.09
C ASP A 25 -9.55 -12.11 4.81
N ILE A 26 -8.38 -11.63 4.39
CA ILE A 26 -7.16 -12.45 4.22
C ILE A 26 -6.23 -12.40 5.44
N GLU A 27 -6.72 -11.94 6.59
CA GLU A 27 -5.97 -11.82 7.84
C GLU A 27 -4.73 -10.89 7.77
N ALA A 28 -4.69 -9.99 6.77
CA ALA A 28 -3.59 -9.06 6.59
C ALA A 28 -3.71 -7.77 7.42
N SER A 29 -4.66 -7.70 8.35
CA SER A 29 -4.92 -6.54 9.21
C SER A 29 -5.50 -6.99 10.54
N GLU A 30 -4.66 -7.55 11.41
CA GLU A 30 -5.06 -7.94 12.76
C GLU A 30 -5.17 -6.72 13.69
N GLY A 31 -6.18 -6.71 14.55
CA GLY A 31 -6.40 -5.61 15.50
C GLY A 31 -6.51 -4.26 14.78
N ALA A 32 -5.61 -3.34 15.09
CA ALA A 32 -5.48 -2.02 14.46
C ALA A 32 -4.23 -1.91 13.58
N ALA A 33 -3.69 -3.05 13.14
CA ALA A 33 -2.57 -3.10 12.22
C ALA A 33 -2.97 -2.70 10.79
N GLY A 34 -2.03 -2.12 10.08
CA GLY A 34 -2.24 -1.65 8.71
C GLY A 34 -2.86 -0.25 8.64
N ASN A 35 -2.69 0.37 7.50
CA ASN A 35 -3.22 1.70 7.23
C ASN A 35 -3.31 1.94 5.71
N ILE A 36 -4.19 2.87 5.34
CA ILE A 36 -4.45 3.22 3.94
C ILE A 36 -4.39 4.73 3.79
N SER A 37 -3.79 5.20 2.70
CA SER A 37 -3.90 6.59 2.29
C SER A 37 -4.08 6.73 0.79
N VAL A 38 -4.73 7.82 0.39
CA VAL A 38 -4.92 8.23 -1.00
C VAL A 38 -4.49 9.68 -1.13
N CYS A 39 -3.76 10.01 -2.19
CA CYS A 39 -3.45 11.39 -2.56
C CYS A 39 -4.08 11.70 -3.92
N LEU A 40 -4.72 12.85 -4.03
CA LEU A 40 -5.37 13.31 -5.25
C LEU A 40 -5.09 14.80 -5.53
N ARG A 41 -5.07 15.17 -6.81
CA ARG A 41 -4.78 16.54 -7.28
C ARG A 41 -5.98 17.26 -7.89
N TRP A 42 -7.17 16.66 -7.86
CA TRP A 42 -8.38 17.36 -8.27
C TRP A 42 -9.11 17.91 -7.04
N PRO A 43 -9.89 18.99 -7.20
CA PRO A 43 -10.68 19.55 -6.10
C PRO A 43 -11.71 18.56 -5.60
N ILE A 44 -11.87 18.49 -4.28
CA ILE A 44 -12.87 17.65 -3.63
C ILE A 44 -13.52 18.42 -2.48
N GLU A 45 -14.84 18.29 -2.33
CA GLU A 45 -15.58 18.92 -1.23
C GLU A 45 -15.43 18.09 0.04
N LEU A 46 -14.76 18.65 1.05
CA LEU A 46 -14.48 17.96 2.31
C LEU A 46 -15.45 18.32 3.42
N ARG A 47 -15.87 19.60 3.50
CA ARG A 47 -16.53 20.15 4.68
C ARG A 47 -17.91 19.56 4.98
N THR A 48 -18.56 19.03 3.98
CA THR A 48 -19.85 18.35 4.15
C THR A 48 -19.74 17.11 5.04
N ARG A 49 -18.66 16.36 4.91
CA ARG A 49 -18.40 15.13 5.68
C ARG A 49 -17.42 15.35 6.83
N PHE A 50 -16.48 16.30 6.69
CA PHE A 50 -15.38 16.60 7.61
C PHE A 50 -15.39 18.10 7.98
N PRO A 51 -16.33 18.56 8.82
CA PRO A 51 -16.52 19.98 9.11
C PRO A 51 -15.49 20.57 10.08
N LEU A 52 -14.81 19.76 10.89
CA LEU A 52 -13.77 20.23 11.81
C LEU A 52 -12.47 20.44 11.04
N MET A 53 -11.68 21.44 11.43
CA MET A 53 -10.43 21.76 10.76
C MET A 53 -9.39 22.22 11.77
N ASP A 54 -8.24 21.60 11.73
CA ASP A 54 -7.07 21.93 12.52
C ASP A 54 -5.86 22.15 11.62
N GLU A 55 -4.89 22.95 12.07
CA GLU A 55 -3.61 23.07 11.39
C GLU A 55 -2.83 21.77 11.56
N PHE A 56 -2.14 21.36 10.50
CA PHE A 56 -1.41 20.10 10.45
C PHE A 56 0.01 20.33 9.92
N GLU A 57 0.99 19.99 10.72
CA GLU A 57 2.41 20.01 10.31
C GLU A 57 2.73 18.74 9.53
N LEU A 58 3.21 18.90 8.29
CA LEU A 58 3.59 17.75 7.48
C LEU A 58 4.94 17.19 7.95
N PRO A 59 5.10 15.85 8.01
CA PRO A 59 6.34 15.21 8.47
C PRO A 59 7.55 15.49 7.57
N ARG A 60 7.31 16.03 6.36
CA ARG A 60 8.35 16.50 5.43
C ARG A 60 7.78 17.51 4.44
N PRO A 61 8.60 18.39 3.86
CA PRO A 61 8.19 19.30 2.80
C PRO A 61 7.76 18.54 1.53
N VAL A 62 6.65 18.97 0.93
CA VAL A 62 6.10 18.44 -0.34
C VAL A 62 5.57 19.57 -1.24
N PRO A 63 6.41 20.57 -1.61
CA PRO A 63 5.96 21.79 -2.26
C PRO A 63 5.20 21.54 -3.57
N GLU A 64 5.56 20.52 -4.35
CA GLU A 64 4.89 20.19 -5.60
C GLU A 64 3.51 19.52 -5.40
N LEU A 65 3.16 19.15 -4.17
CA LEU A 65 1.84 18.69 -3.78
C LEU A 65 0.98 19.79 -3.13
N ALA A 66 1.37 21.07 -3.21
CA ALA A 66 0.52 22.16 -2.75
C ALA A 66 -0.86 22.09 -3.42
N GLY A 67 -1.95 22.18 -2.64
CA GLY A 67 -3.32 22.02 -3.09
C GLY A 67 -3.80 20.57 -3.27
N ALA A 68 -2.92 19.58 -3.14
CA ALA A 68 -3.33 18.18 -3.14
C ALA A 68 -4.05 17.81 -1.84
N THR A 69 -4.97 16.85 -1.93
CA THR A 69 -5.70 16.32 -0.78
C THR A 69 -5.28 14.89 -0.50
N PHE A 70 -5.01 14.59 0.77
CA PHE A 70 -4.80 13.23 1.26
C PHE A 70 -6.01 12.78 2.07
N LEU A 71 -6.49 11.55 1.80
CA LEU A 71 -7.36 10.81 2.70
C LEU A 71 -6.49 9.79 3.42
N VAL A 72 -6.52 9.76 4.76
CA VAL A 72 -5.60 8.95 5.55
C VAL A 72 -6.34 8.29 6.70
N SER A 73 -6.11 6.99 6.92
CA SER A 73 -6.67 6.28 8.06
C SER A 73 -6.10 6.82 9.39
N GLY A 74 -6.97 6.97 10.38
CA GLY A 74 -6.62 7.40 11.73
C GLY A 74 -5.82 6.33 12.49
N SER A 75 -4.93 6.78 13.36
CA SER A 75 -4.16 5.90 14.24
C SER A 75 -5.09 5.10 15.17
N GLY A 76 -4.84 3.80 15.29
CA GLY A 76 -5.65 2.90 16.11
C GLY A 76 -6.98 2.49 15.49
N ARG A 77 -7.30 2.96 14.27
CA ARG A 77 -8.49 2.49 13.54
C ARG A 77 -8.20 1.15 12.86
N ARG A 78 -9.22 0.30 12.85
CA ARG A 78 -9.12 -1.01 12.21
C ARG A 78 -9.55 -0.89 10.76
N LEU A 79 -8.80 -1.45 9.83
CA LEU A 79 -9.10 -1.34 8.39
C LEU A 79 -10.50 -1.86 8.05
N ARG A 80 -10.95 -2.94 8.69
CA ARG A 80 -12.30 -3.50 8.49
C ARG A 80 -13.45 -2.58 8.91
N GLU A 81 -13.19 -1.59 9.77
CA GLU A 81 -14.21 -0.65 10.26
C GLU A 81 -14.42 0.53 9.31
N ILE A 82 -13.50 0.75 8.37
CA ILE A 82 -13.59 1.89 7.44
C ILE A 82 -14.83 1.80 6.58
N ILE A 83 -15.25 0.61 6.16
CA ILE A 83 -16.43 0.42 5.30
C ILE A 83 -17.73 0.85 6.00
N ASP A 84 -17.84 0.58 7.29
CA ASP A 84 -19.05 0.87 8.08
C ASP A 84 -19.01 2.27 8.69
N GLU A 85 -17.82 2.76 9.05
CA GLU A 85 -17.60 4.04 9.75
C GLU A 85 -16.51 4.88 9.05
N PRO A 86 -16.65 5.22 7.75
CA PRO A 86 -15.58 5.85 6.98
C PRO A 86 -15.15 7.20 7.59
N VAL A 87 -16.11 8.07 7.91
CA VAL A 87 -15.81 9.41 8.46
C VAL A 87 -15.32 9.39 9.91
N ALA A 88 -15.57 8.29 10.65
CA ALA A 88 -15.00 8.09 11.98
C ALA A 88 -13.55 7.55 11.91
N SER A 89 -13.14 7.03 10.76
CA SER A 89 -11.89 6.29 10.57
C SER A 89 -10.86 7.03 9.71
N ILE A 90 -11.29 8.00 8.90
CA ILE A 90 -10.46 8.73 7.93
C ILE A 90 -10.35 10.20 8.32
N GLY A 91 -9.15 10.77 8.18
CA GLY A 91 -8.91 12.21 8.17
C GLY A 91 -8.49 12.66 6.78
N CYS A 92 -8.81 13.90 6.43
CA CYS A 92 -8.46 14.50 5.14
C CYS A 92 -7.48 15.65 5.36
N ILE A 93 -6.31 15.62 4.68
CA ILE A 93 -5.30 16.66 4.78
C ILE A 93 -5.23 17.40 3.46
N LEU A 94 -5.56 18.68 3.46
CA LEU A 94 -5.35 19.59 2.33
C LEU A 94 -4.00 20.28 2.51
N VAL A 95 -3.09 20.08 1.58
CA VAL A 95 -1.74 20.65 1.63
C VAL A 95 -1.79 22.15 1.37
N ASN A 96 -1.20 22.94 2.26
CA ASN A 96 -1.11 24.39 2.12
C ASN A 96 -0.10 24.79 1.02
N GLU A 97 -0.20 26.03 0.57
CA GLU A 97 0.79 26.65 -0.31
C GLU A 97 2.19 26.53 0.30
N GLY A 98 3.18 26.18 -0.53
CA GLY A 98 4.54 25.92 -0.07
C GLY A 98 4.83 24.51 0.45
N GLY A 99 3.77 23.69 0.73
CA GLY A 99 3.93 22.27 1.04
C GLY A 99 4.62 21.92 2.36
N LEU A 100 4.68 22.87 3.33
CA LEU A 100 5.28 22.63 4.64
C LEU A 100 4.25 22.19 5.69
N SER A 101 3.00 22.56 5.49
CA SER A 101 1.88 22.29 6.37
C SER A 101 0.63 21.97 5.56
N GLY A 102 -0.43 21.60 6.24
CA GLY A 102 -1.74 21.38 5.66
C GLY A 102 -2.84 21.67 6.66
N LYS A 103 -4.07 21.48 6.24
CA LYS A 103 -5.25 21.53 7.09
C LYS A 103 -5.82 20.13 7.21
N LEU A 104 -5.88 19.62 8.44
CA LEU A 104 -6.53 18.34 8.74
C LEU A 104 -8.01 18.57 8.95
N TYR A 105 -8.83 17.99 8.09
CA TYR A 105 -10.27 17.96 8.21
C TYR A 105 -10.73 16.65 8.82
N THR A 106 -11.58 16.70 9.85
CA THR A 106 -12.15 15.54 10.53
C THR A 106 -13.67 15.70 10.73
N ALA A 107 -14.35 14.58 10.91
CA ALA A 107 -15.77 14.57 11.23
C ALA A 107 -15.99 14.77 12.75
N TYR A 108 -17.19 15.22 13.17
CA TYR A 108 -17.53 15.29 14.59
C TYR A 108 -17.43 13.94 15.31
N GLN A 109 -17.71 12.85 14.60
CA GLN A 109 -17.65 11.47 15.12
C GLN A 109 -16.30 10.78 14.88
N HIS A 110 -15.23 11.49 14.51
CA HIS A 110 -13.91 10.87 14.34
C HIS A 110 -13.46 10.19 15.64
N ARG A 111 -12.80 9.04 15.50
CA ARG A 111 -12.38 8.19 16.63
C ARG A 111 -10.87 7.97 16.62
N PHE A 112 -10.10 9.00 16.33
CA PHE A 112 -8.65 9.02 16.39
C PHE A 112 -8.17 10.41 16.77
N GLU A 113 -7.03 10.50 17.42
CA GLU A 113 -6.42 11.79 17.80
C GLU A 113 -5.44 12.29 16.72
N ARG A 114 -4.91 11.37 15.90
CA ARG A 114 -3.96 11.66 14.85
C ARG A 114 -4.10 10.65 13.71
N VAL A 115 -3.67 11.01 12.52
CA VAL A 115 -3.52 10.06 11.41
C VAL A 115 -2.47 9.00 11.73
N THR A 116 -2.39 7.94 10.92
CA THR A 116 -1.43 6.85 11.14
C THR A 116 -0.02 7.36 11.48
N SER A 117 0.65 6.69 12.40
CA SER A 117 2.04 6.99 12.79
C SER A 117 3.04 6.77 11.64
N GLU A 118 2.65 6.03 10.61
CA GLU A 118 3.47 5.77 9.42
C GLU A 118 3.22 6.76 8.29
N PHE A 119 2.51 7.86 8.57
CA PHE A 119 2.20 8.87 7.57
C PHE A 119 3.46 9.49 6.94
N ASN A 120 4.60 9.52 7.65
CA ASN A 120 5.89 9.92 7.07
C ASN A 120 6.28 9.07 5.85
N SER A 121 6.17 7.75 5.93
CA SER A 121 6.44 6.82 4.82
C SER A 121 5.40 6.96 3.72
N HIS A 122 4.10 7.06 4.07
CA HIS A 122 3.04 7.28 3.11
C HIS A 122 3.23 8.57 2.32
N LEU A 123 3.44 9.69 3.00
CA LEU A 123 3.66 11.00 2.38
C LEU A 123 4.88 10.98 1.45
N ALA A 124 5.98 10.38 1.90
CA ALA A 124 7.20 10.27 1.12
C ALA A 124 6.98 9.48 -0.19
N VAL A 125 6.28 8.33 -0.10
CA VAL A 125 5.95 7.50 -1.26
C VAL A 125 4.98 8.21 -2.20
N HIS A 126 3.93 8.85 -1.70
CA HIS A 126 3.03 9.66 -2.52
C HIS A 126 3.80 10.74 -3.27
N TYR A 127 4.61 11.51 -2.57
CA TYR A 127 5.38 12.60 -3.16
C TYR A 127 6.32 12.12 -4.26
N ASP A 128 7.18 11.13 -3.98
CA ASP A 128 8.13 10.56 -4.94
C ASP A 128 7.42 10.03 -6.20
N GLN A 129 6.38 9.23 -6.01
CA GLN A 129 5.72 8.53 -7.11
C GLN A 129 4.82 9.44 -7.95
N MET A 130 4.11 10.36 -7.33
CA MET A 130 3.27 11.30 -8.07
C MET A 130 4.09 12.24 -8.95
N LEU A 131 5.29 12.62 -8.51
CA LEU A 131 6.20 13.42 -9.32
C LEU A 131 6.83 12.60 -10.45
N ALA A 132 7.38 11.42 -10.12
CA ALA A 132 8.03 10.56 -11.10
C ALA A 132 7.08 10.12 -12.23
N ASN A 133 5.84 9.75 -11.89
CA ASN A 133 4.84 9.24 -12.84
C ASN A 133 3.91 10.33 -13.39
N ARG A 134 4.04 11.58 -12.92
CA ARG A 134 3.17 12.72 -13.27
C ARG A 134 1.68 12.37 -13.14
N THR A 135 1.31 11.62 -12.10
CA THR A 135 -0.07 11.18 -11.86
C THR A 135 -0.85 12.19 -11.04
N ASN A 136 -2.18 12.16 -11.17
CA ASN A 136 -3.11 12.95 -10.37
C ASN A 136 -3.76 12.17 -9.23
N PHE A 137 -3.46 10.87 -9.14
CA PHE A 137 -3.97 9.94 -8.12
C PHE A 137 -2.86 8.99 -7.69
N HIS A 138 -2.78 8.73 -6.40
CA HIS A 138 -1.92 7.70 -5.88
C HIS A 138 -2.49 7.11 -4.58
N ALA A 139 -2.45 5.79 -4.44
CA ALA A 139 -2.87 5.06 -3.25
C ALA A 139 -1.69 4.31 -2.64
N VAL A 140 -1.64 4.27 -1.31
CA VAL A 140 -0.66 3.50 -0.53
C VAL A 140 -1.41 2.72 0.54
N ILE A 141 -1.05 1.45 0.68
CA ILE A 141 -1.55 0.53 1.68
C ILE A 141 -0.37 -0.09 2.42
N HIS A 142 -0.38 -0.01 3.74
CA HIS A 142 0.40 -0.89 4.59
C HIS A 142 -0.51 -1.96 5.18
N ALA A 143 -0.04 -3.21 5.17
CA ALA A 143 -0.74 -4.38 5.70
C ALA A 143 0.26 -5.39 6.28
N GLN A 144 -0.25 -6.33 7.09
CA GLN A 144 0.57 -7.35 7.76
C GLN A 144 0.13 -8.77 7.37
N PRO A 145 0.23 -9.15 6.07
CA PRO A 145 -0.18 -10.47 5.61
C PRO A 145 0.66 -11.56 6.29
N PRO A 146 0.01 -12.59 6.89
CA PRO A 146 0.69 -13.49 7.84
C PRO A 146 1.79 -14.35 7.20
N HIS A 147 1.57 -14.89 6.00
CA HIS A 147 2.55 -15.78 5.37
C HIS A 147 3.75 -15.00 4.83
N VAL A 148 3.53 -13.84 4.19
CA VAL A 148 4.61 -12.94 3.75
C VAL A 148 5.43 -12.50 4.96
N THR A 149 4.76 -12.06 6.01
CA THR A 149 5.43 -11.60 7.23
C THR A 149 6.22 -12.73 7.87
N TYR A 150 5.64 -13.93 7.99
CA TYR A 150 6.33 -15.10 8.53
C TYR A 150 7.58 -15.47 7.73
N LEU A 151 7.47 -15.57 6.40
CA LEU A 151 8.61 -15.92 5.54
C LEU A 151 9.76 -14.91 5.67
N SER A 152 9.45 -13.63 5.91
CA SER A 152 10.46 -12.59 6.12
C SER A 152 11.31 -12.77 7.39
N HIS A 153 10.89 -13.65 8.33
CA HIS A 153 11.72 -14.05 9.48
C HIS A 153 12.79 -15.07 9.11
N ILE A 154 12.64 -15.80 8.01
CA ILE A 154 13.54 -16.86 7.59
C ILE A 154 14.71 -16.23 6.80
N PRO A 155 15.98 -16.39 7.23
CA PRO A 155 17.12 -15.67 6.65
C PRO A 155 17.26 -15.77 5.12
N ARG A 156 16.96 -16.92 4.52
CA ARG A 156 17.08 -17.09 3.06
C ARG A 156 16.07 -16.24 2.27
N TYR A 157 14.89 -15.97 2.83
CA TYR A 157 13.89 -15.09 2.22
C TYR A 157 14.17 -13.59 2.45
N GLN A 158 15.24 -13.25 3.16
CA GLN A 158 15.71 -11.86 3.28
C GLN A 158 16.66 -11.47 2.11
N ASN A 159 16.84 -12.35 1.16
CA ASN A 159 17.46 -12.07 -0.13
C ASN A 159 16.34 -11.87 -1.18
N GLU A 160 16.34 -10.73 -1.85
CA GLU A 160 15.26 -10.33 -2.76
C GLU A 160 15.14 -11.27 -3.97
N GLU A 161 16.25 -11.74 -4.53
CA GLU A 161 16.27 -12.70 -5.65
C GLU A 161 15.68 -14.05 -5.22
N TYR A 162 16.14 -14.58 -4.08
CA TYR A 162 15.63 -15.84 -3.53
C TYR A 162 14.14 -15.74 -3.22
N LEU A 163 13.72 -14.65 -2.56
CA LEU A 163 12.32 -14.38 -2.22
C LEU A 163 11.45 -14.40 -3.48
N ASN A 164 11.81 -13.62 -4.48
CA ASN A 164 10.99 -13.47 -5.69
C ASN A 164 10.90 -14.77 -6.50
N THR A 165 12.01 -15.48 -6.69
CA THR A 165 12.02 -16.76 -7.42
C THR A 165 11.23 -17.86 -6.72
N HIS A 166 11.06 -17.80 -5.39
CA HIS A 166 10.32 -18.79 -4.63
C HIS A 166 8.84 -18.43 -4.44
N LEU A 167 8.50 -17.13 -4.31
CA LEU A 167 7.12 -16.73 -4.15
C LEU A 167 6.37 -16.65 -5.48
N LEU A 168 6.97 -16.04 -6.51
CA LEU A 168 6.20 -15.72 -7.72
C LEU A 168 5.95 -16.92 -8.64
N ARG A 169 6.64 -18.01 -8.45
CA ARG A 169 6.50 -19.24 -9.28
C ARG A 169 5.20 -20.02 -9.08
N TRP A 170 4.38 -19.67 -8.09
CA TRP A 170 3.23 -20.51 -7.72
C TRP A 170 2.00 -20.29 -8.57
N GLN A 171 1.83 -19.11 -9.17
CA GLN A 171 0.60 -18.77 -9.90
C GLN A 171 0.90 -17.85 -11.10
N PRO A 172 0.15 -18.00 -12.22
CA PRO A 172 0.21 -17.05 -13.33
C PRO A 172 -0.11 -15.61 -12.92
N GLU A 173 -1.04 -15.43 -11.98
CA GLU A 173 -1.49 -14.13 -11.49
C GLU A 173 -0.37 -13.33 -10.83
N THR A 174 0.55 -13.99 -10.13
CA THR A 174 1.71 -13.32 -9.51
C THR A 174 2.67 -12.80 -10.56
N ILE A 175 2.90 -13.57 -11.64
CA ILE A 175 3.72 -13.17 -12.79
C ILE A 175 3.10 -11.95 -13.49
N ILE A 176 1.78 -11.95 -13.67
CA ILE A 176 1.06 -10.89 -14.40
C ILE A 176 0.95 -9.60 -13.57
N ASN A 177 0.67 -9.73 -12.27
CA ASN A 177 0.34 -8.58 -11.42
C ASN A 177 1.52 -8.02 -10.63
N LEU A 178 2.59 -8.80 -10.48
CA LEU A 178 3.85 -8.41 -9.82
C LEU A 178 5.06 -8.64 -10.75
N PRO A 179 5.02 -8.14 -12.00
CA PRO A 179 6.05 -8.44 -12.99
C PRO A 179 7.43 -7.90 -12.61
N GLU A 180 7.48 -6.81 -11.87
CA GLU A 180 8.71 -6.22 -11.33
C GLU A 180 9.21 -6.91 -10.05
N GLY A 181 8.45 -7.89 -9.54
CA GLY A 181 8.73 -8.55 -8.27
C GLY A 181 8.34 -7.74 -7.04
N ILE A 182 8.73 -8.26 -5.90
CA ILE A 182 8.48 -7.71 -4.57
C ILE A 182 9.82 -7.18 -4.03
N GLY A 183 9.87 -5.91 -3.64
CA GLY A 183 11.04 -5.32 -3.01
C GLY A 183 11.20 -5.79 -1.56
N PHE A 184 12.39 -5.64 -1.00
CA PHE A 184 12.68 -6.06 0.36
C PHE A 184 13.46 -4.97 1.12
N VAL A 185 12.94 -4.62 2.31
CA VAL A 185 13.64 -3.73 3.26
C VAL A 185 13.97 -4.54 4.51
N PRO A 186 15.25 -4.67 4.90
CA PRO A 186 15.64 -5.27 6.16
C PRO A 186 14.92 -4.61 7.35
N PHE A 187 14.79 -5.34 8.47
CA PHE A 187 14.12 -4.82 9.65
C PHE A 187 14.62 -3.42 10.03
N ARG A 188 13.68 -2.52 10.17
CA ARG A 188 13.86 -1.15 10.68
C ARG A 188 12.74 -0.87 11.68
N ILE A 189 12.99 0.05 12.59
CA ILE A 189 11.98 0.48 13.56
C ILE A 189 10.78 1.10 12.81
N PRO A 190 9.54 0.70 13.11
CA PRO A 190 8.35 1.31 12.52
C PRO A 190 8.35 2.83 12.64
N SER A 191 7.89 3.50 11.59
CA SER A 191 7.84 4.97 11.49
C SER A 191 9.21 5.69 11.49
N SER A 192 10.33 4.97 11.47
CA SER A 192 11.66 5.57 11.45
C SER A 192 12.01 6.17 10.08
N PRO A 193 12.91 7.17 10.03
CA PRO A 193 13.45 7.68 8.77
C PRO A 193 14.11 6.59 7.91
N GLU A 194 14.83 5.65 8.53
CA GLU A 194 15.51 4.56 7.84
C GLU A 194 14.53 3.60 7.16
N LEU A 195 13.35 3.36 7.78
CA LEU A 195 12.29 2.58 7.16
C LEU A 195 11.69 3.32 5.96
N MET A 196 11.44 4.61 6.11
CA MET A 196 10.92 5.48 5.06
C MET A 196 11.87 5.52 3.84
N GLU A 197 13.17 5.74 4.05
CA GLU A 197 14.18 5.81 2.98
C GLU A 197 14.29 4.47 2.25
N GLY A 198 14.42 3.36 3.00
CA GLY A 198 14.47 2.03 2.40
C GLY A 198 13.18 1.69 1.61
N THR A 199 12.03 2.15 2.09
CA THR A 199 10.75 1.99 1.40
C THR A 199 10.72 2.76 0.08
N LEU A 200 11.19 4.01 0.07
CA LEU A 200 11.29 4.81 -1.15
C LEU A 200 12.18 4.14 -2.20
N ASP A 201 13.37 3.71 -1.80
CA ASP A 201 14.33 3.08 -2.71
C ASP A 201 13.78 1.78 -3.33
N ALA A 202 13.07 0.97 -2.53
CA ALA A 202 12.42 -0.25 -3.00
C ALA A 202 11.23 0.06 -3.91
N LEU A 203 10.32 0.98 -3.51
CA LEU A 203 9.12 1.29 -4.27
C LEU A 203 9.36 2.12 -5.55
N ARG A 204 10.56 2.63 -5.79
CA ARG A 204 10.97 3.15 -7.11
C ARG A 204 11.11 2.06 -8.15
N LYS A 205 11.43 0.84 -7.73
CA LYS A 205 11.66 -0.35 -8.59
C LYS A 205 10.46 -1.28 -8.60
N HIS A 206 9.76 -1.37 -7.47
CA HIS A 206 8.65 -2.30 -7.23
C HIS A 206 7.36 -1.53 -6.91
N ARG A 207 6.23 -2.23 -6.94
CA ARG A 207 4.92 -1.68 -6.54
C ARG A 207 4.44 -2.21 -5.19
N ILE A 208 5.17 -3.15 -4.65
CA ILE A 208 5.02 -3.69 -3.30
C ILE A 208 6.40 -3.99 -2.71
N VAL A 209 6.56 -3.72 -1.42
CA VAL A 209 7.78 -3.99 -0.66
C VAL A 209 7.46 -4.71 0.63
N ILE A 210 8.29 -5.68 0.99
CA ILE A 210 8.24 -6.33 2.31
C ILE A 210 9.12 -5.54 3.28
N TRP A 211 8.54 -5.17 4.41
CA TRP A 211 9.25 -4.74 5.60
C TRP A 211 9.53 -5.96 6.46
N ALA A 212 10.78 -6.40 6.50
CA ALA A 212 11.16 -7.63 7.20
C ALA A 212 10.60 -7.69 8.62
N LYS A 213 9.89 -8.78 8.96
CA LYS A 213 9.32 -9.05 10.29
C LYS A 213 8.23 -8.04 10.72
N HIS A 214 7.65 -7.31 9.77
CA HIS A 214 6.64 -6.29 10.06
C HIS A 214 5.42 -6.44 9.16
N GLY A 215 5.59 -6.47 7.85
CA GLY A 215 4.49 -6.54 6.91
C GLY A 215 4.90 -6.07 5.51
N VAL A 216 3.99 -5.44 4.79
CA VAL A 216 4.22 -4.94 3.42
C VAL A 216 3.72 -3.51 3.26
N MET A 217 4.30 -2.78 2.31
CA MET A 217 3.71 -1.57 1.77
C MET A 217 3.51 -1.73 0.26
N ALA A 218 2.27 -1.54 -0.19
CA ALA A 218 1.89 -1.59 -1.60
C ALA A 218 1.38 -0.22 -2.08
N ARG A 219 1.64 0.10 -3.35
CA ARG A 219 1.23 1.37 -3.96
C ARG A 219 0.51 1.19 -5.29
N SER A 220 -0.29 2.16 -5.68
CA SER A 220 -0.91 2.21 -7.00
C SER A 220 -1.21 3.65 -7.43
N ASP A 221 -0.94 3.95 -8.69
CA ASP A 221 -1.30 5.20 -9.39
C ASP A 221 -2.61 5.09 -10.15
N VAL A 222 -3.34 3.99 -9.97
CA VAL A 222 -4.59 3.67 -10.68
C VAL A 222 -5.79 3.64 -9.74
N SER A 223 -5.72 2.88 -8.64
CA SER A 223 -6.83 2.74 -7.68
C SER A 223 -6.36 2.14 -6.35
N VAL A 224 -7.13 2.35 -5.28
CA VAL A 224 -6.93 1.67 -3.98
C VAL A 224 -7.06 0.17 -4.14
N LYS A 225 -8.05 -0.29 -4.90
CA LYS A 225 -8.26 -1.71 -5.22
C LYS A 225 -6.99 -2.36 -5.78
N ARG A 226 -6.30 -1.70 -6.72
CA ARG A 226 -5.08 -2.26 -7.32
C ARG A 226 -3.92 -2.35 -6.32
N ALA A 227 -3.85 -1.48 -5.33
CA ALA A 227 -2.87 -1.60 -4.25
C ALA A 227 -3.20 -2.80 -3.35
N ALA A 228 -4.49 -3.02 -3.01
CA ALA A 228 -4.95 -4.18 -2.26
C ALA A 228 -4.72 -5.50 -3.01
N ASP A 229 -5.02 -5.55 -4.33
CA ASP A 229 -4.77 -6.73 -5.18
C ASP A 229 -3.31 -7.21 -5.05
N ARG A 230 -2.34 -6.29 -5.00
CA ARG A 230 -0.91 -6.63 -4.86
C ARG A 230 -0.59 -7.29 -3.53
N VAL A 231 -1.23 -6.85 -2.46
CA VAL A 231 -1.08 -7.49 -1.14
C VAL A 231 -1.66 -8.89 -1.18
N GLU A 232 -2.85 -9.07 -1.76
CA GLU A 232 -3.50 -10.37 -1.87
C GLU A 232 -2.68 -11.36 -2.72
N TYR A 233 -2.14 -10.94 -3.86
CA TYR A 233 -1.28 -11.79 -4.69
C TYR A 233 0.02 -12.17 -3.98
N ALA A 234 0.65 -11.23 -3.29
CA ALA A 234 1.86 -11.52 -2.53
C ALA A 234 1.58 -12.50 -1.37
N GLU A 235 0.48 -12.30 -0.66
CA GLU A 235 0.07 -13.20 0.44
C GLU A 235 -0.28 -14.60 -0.08
N THR A 236 -1.01 -14.70 -1.19
CA THR A 236 -1.36 -15.99 -1.78
C THR A 236 -0.10 -16.75 -2.22
N ALA A 237 0.84 -16.06 -2.86
CA ALA A 237 2.14 -16.64 -3.26
C ALA A 237 2.93 -17.14 -2.05
N ALA A 238 3.00 -16.32 -1.00
CA ALA A 238 3.67 -16.68 0.24
C ALA A 238 2.99 -17.85 0.97
N LYS A 239 1.67 -17.92 0.93
CA LYS A 239 0.89 -19.05 1.48
C LYS A 239 1.23 -20.36 0.77
N TYR A 240 1.31 -20.37 -0.56
CA TYR A 240 1.72 -21.56 -1.29
C TYR A 240 3.15 -21.98 -0.96
N GLU A 241 4.08 -21.04 -0.88
CA GLU A 241 5.45 -21.34 -0.45
C GLU A 241 5.51 -21.87 0.97
N TYR A 242 4.75 -21.27 1.91
CA TYR A 242 4.64 -21.76 3.28
C TYR A 242 4.07 -23.17 3.34
N LEU A 243 3.01 -23.48 2.59
CA LEU A 243 2.42 -24.82 2.51
C LEU A 243 3.42 -25.83 1.93
N ASN A 244 4.19 -25.44 0.91
CA ASN A 244 5.23 -26.26 0.34
C ASN A 244 6.33 -26.62 1.36
N LEU A 245 6.73 -25.64 2.20
CA LEU A 245 7.68 -25.89 3.29
C LEU A 245 7.14 -26.87 4.35
N CYS A 246 5.84 -26.93 4.54
CA CYS A 246 5.18 -27.76 5.55
C CYS A 246 4.77 -29.15 5.02
N ALA A 247 4.62 -29.34 3.72
CA ALA A 247 3.94 -30.50 3.14
C ALA A 247 4.77 -31.79 3.14
N GLY A 248 6.09 -31.73 3.28
CA GLY A 248 6.98 -32.89 3.20
C GLY A 248 7.23 -33.40 1.76
N GLU A 249 6.38 -33.07 0.81
CA GLU A 249 6.60 -33.21 -0.63
C GLU A 249 6.82 -31.83 -1.24
N ILE A 250 7.80 -31.72 -2.14
CA ILE A 250 8.16 -30.43 -2.71
C ILE A 250 7.43 -30.21 -4.03
N GLY A 251 6.56 -29.21 -4.08
CA GLY A 251 5.95 -28.72 -5.32
C GLY A 251 6.98 -27.97 -6.16
N GLU A 252 6.93 -28.14 -7.47
CA GLU A 252 7.89 -27.50 -8.38
C GLU A 252 7.50 -26.05 -8.71
N GLY A 253 6.20 -25.72 -8.69
CA GLY A 253 5.67 -24.45 -9.18
C GLY A 253 5.76 -24.38 -10.71
N LEU A 254 5.59 -23.18 -11.26
CA LEU A 254 5.72 -22.90 -12.69
C LEU A 254 7.18 -23.04 -13.15
N SER A 255 7.38 -23.79 -14.21
CA SER A 255 8.68 -23.88 -14.90
C SER A 255 9.01 -22.59 -15.65
N ALA A 256 10.28 -22.38 -15.96
CA ALA A 256 10.71 -21.21 -16.73
C ALA A 256 10.03 -21.13 -18.12
N ASP A 257 9.70 -22.28 -18.75
CA ASP A 257 9.00 -22.31 -20.03
C ASP A 257 7.54 -21.87 -19.90
N GLU A 258 6.84 -22.30 -18.85
CA GLU A 258 5.48 -21.89 -18.54
C GLU A 258 5.43 -20.41 -18.20
N ILE A 259 6.37 -19.90 -17.42
CA ILE A 259 6.47 -18.46 -17.10
C ILE A 259 6.70 -17.64 -18.38
N ARG A 260 7.61 -18.08 -19.27
CA ARG A 260 7.82 -17.43 -20.57
C ARG A 260 6.57 -17.46 -21.44
N ALA A 261 5.80 -18.55 -21.42
CA ALA A 261 4.55 -18.64 -22.15
C ALA A 261 3.51 -17.66 -21.61
N ILE A 262 3.36 -17.53 -20.28
CA ILE A 262 2.51 -16.53 -19.62
C ILE A 262 2.93 -15.13 -20.03
N CYS A 263 4.21 -14.80 -19.92
CA CYS A 263 4.72 -13.47 -20.29
C CYS A 263 4.41 -13.11 -21.75
N ARG A 264 4.58 -14.05 -22.69
CA ARG A 264 4.22 -13.83 -24.09
C ARG A 264 2.73 -13.63 -24.31
N THR A 265 1.89 -14.46 -23.68
CA THR A 265 0.44 -14.44 -23.85
C THR A 265 -0.17 -13.14 -23.31
N PHE A 266 0.31 -12.67 -22.17
CA PHE A 266 -0.22 -11.49 -21.49
C PHE A 266 0.60 -10.22 -21.74
N ASN A 267 1.62 -10.27 -22.63
CA ASN A 267 2.51 -9.16 -22.93
C ASN A 267 3.15 -8.53 -21.67
N VAL A 268 3.65 -9.39 -20.79
CA VAL A 268 4.31 -9.01 -19.54
C VAL A 268 5.82 -9.00 -19.74
N GLN A 269 6.45 -7.90 -19.35
CA GLN A 269 7.92 -7.83 -19.25
C GLN A 269 8.32 -8.10 -17.80
N GLN A 270 9.22 -9.06 -17.61
CA GLN A 270 9.66 -9.51 -16.29
C GLN A 270 11.15 -9.89 -16.32
N ASN A 271 11.86 -9.65 -15.21
CA ASN A 271 13.32 -9.81 -15.11
C ASN A 271 13.74 -10.77 -13.99
N ILE A 272 12.80 -11.57 -13.45
CA ILE A 272 13.06 -12.43 -12.27
C ILE A 272 13.43 -13.84 -12.69
N PHE A 273 12.83 -14.36 -13.77
CA PHE A 273 13.03 -15.73 -14.28
C PHE A 273 13.68 -15.78 -15.65
#